data_99bbea0de6fed97009ba524af723e908
#
_entry.id   99bbea0de6fed97009ba524af723e908
#
_cell.length_a   1.000
_cell.length_b   1.000
_cell.length_c   1.000
_cell.angle_alpha   90.00
_cell.angle_beta   90.00
_cell.angle_gamma   90.00
#
_symmetry.space_group_name_H-M   'P 1'
#
loop_
_entity.id
_entity.type
_entity.pdbx_description
1 polymer ?
#
loop_
_entity_poly.entity_id
_entity_poly.type
_entity_poly.pdbx_seq_one_letter_code
_entity_poly.pdbx_strand_id
1 'polypeptide(L)'
;FTMFEIMGFGKPDPTHSLLLSPGSTTLGWGAVLELVAAGIGLHLDELIERHEVIYAPTDIEIASGTVAEGTISGMRFEIVGIADGKERIVVEHVTRLRDEDAPEWPQGAGYRILIGGEPNLKLELELSSDHGDHNHAGCLATAQHVINAIPNVVAAEPGVKTILNLPTYSARA
;
A
#
# COMPACT_ATOMS: atom_id res chain seq x y z
N PHE A 1 -12.22 6.41 -14.36
CA PHE A 1 -12.16 5.59 -13.14
C PHE A 1 -11.12 6.22 -12.24
N THR A 2 -11.53 6.87 -11.21
CA THR A 2 -10.62 7.46 -10.24
C THR A 2 -10.40 6.46 -9.10
N MET A 3 -9.22 6.46 -8.48
CA MET A 3 -8.95 5.68 -7.25
C MET A 3 -10.01 5.93 -6.19
N PHE A 4 -10.57 7.12 -6.17
CA PHE A 4 -11.66 7.53 -5.32
C PHE A 4 -12.91 6.63 -5.43
N GLU A 5 -13.31 6.29 -6.68
CA GLU A 5 -14.43 5.38 -6.92
C GLU A 5 -14.10 3.94 -6.54
N ILE A 6 -12.88 3.49 -6.83
CA ILE A 6 -12.43 2.13 -6.48
C ILE A 6 -12.42 1.94 -4.97
N MET A 7 -12.00 2.96 -4.23
CA MET A 7 -11.99 2.97 -2.76
C MET A 7 -13.38 3.14 -2.15
N GLY A 8 -14.36 3.62 -2.92
CA GLY A 8 -15.73 3.82 -2.44
C GLY A 8 -15.92 5.09 -1.61
N PHE A 9 -15.04 6.09 -1.72
CA PHE A 9 -15.20 7.37 -1.06
C PHE A 9 -16.48 8.08 -1.52
N GLY A 10 -17.19 8.71 -0.59
CA GLY A 10 -18.50 9.31 -0.84
C GLY A 10 -19.64 8.29 -0.99
N LYS A 11 -19.41 7.00 -0.73
CA LYS A 11 -20.44 5.96 -0.73
C LYS A 11 -20.94 5.68 0.69
N PRO A 12 -22.19 5.19 0.83
CA PRO A 12 -22.80 5.02 2.15
C PRO A 12 -22.22 3.85 2.96
N ASP A 13 -21.64 2.85 2.30
CA ASP A 13 -21.08 1.68 2.97
C ASP A 13 -19.98 0.98 2.14
N PRO A 14 -19.16 0.11 2.78
CA PRO A 14 -18.02 -0.55 2.13
C PRO A 14 -18.37 -1.49 0.98
N THR A 15 -19.62 -1.96 0.87
CA THR A 15 -20.02 -2.87 -0.22
C THR A 15 -19.95 -2.20 -1.59
N HIS A 16 -19.88 -0.87 -1.63
CA HIS A 16 -19.67 -0.08 -2.84
C HIS A 16 -18.19 0.12 -3.19
N SER A 17 -17.27 -0.33 -2.33
CA SER A 17 -15.83 -0.30 -2.62
C SER A 17 -15.41 -1.54 -3.38
N LEU A 18 -14.92 -1.39 -4.59
CA LEU A 18 -14.33 -2.50 -5.34
C LEU A 18 -13.07 -3.02 -4.66
N LEU A 19 -12.30 -2.14 -4.03
CA LEU A 19 -11.06 -2.48 -3.33
C LEU A 19 -11.31 -3.34 -2.09
N LEU A 20 -12.42 -3.10 -1.37
CA LEU A 20 -12.76 -3.83 -0.14
C LEU A 20 -13.65 -5.06 -0.41
N SER A 21 -13.91 -5.40 -1.68
CA SER A 21 -14.58 -6.66 -2.02
C SER A 21 -13.69 -7.84 -1.61
N PRO A 22 -14.28 -8.95 -1.12
CA PRO A 22 -13.50 -10.11 -0.68
C PRO A 22 -12.50 -10.60 -1.74
N GLY A 23 -11.25 -10.76 -1.36
CA GLY A 23 -10.16 -11.19 -2.23
C GLY A 23 -9.50 -10.08 -3.06
N SER A 24 -10.06 -8.86 -3.11
CA SER A 24 -9.52 -7.79 -3.94
C SER A 24 -8.18 -7.27 -3.43
N THR A 25 -8.01 -7.12 -2.12
CA THR A 25 -6.74 -6.66 -1.53
C THR A 25 -5.69 -7.75 -1.63
N THR A 26 -6.03 -9.01 -1.46
CA THR A 26 -5.13 -10.16 -1.69
C THR A 26 -4.69 -10.23 -3.15
N LEU A 27 -5.61 -10.04 -4.10
CA LEU A 27 -5.26 -9.99 -5.52
C LEU A 27 -4.29 -8.86 -5.84
N GLY A 28 -4.44 -7.70 -5.19
CA GLY A 28 -3.59 -6.52 -5.40
C GLY A 28 -2.22 -6.62 -4.75
N TRP A 29 -2.14 -7.13 -3.53
CA TRP A 29 -0.92 -7.08 -2.70
C TRP A 29 -0.41 -8.44 -2.22
N GLY A 30 -1.15 -9.54 -2.40
CA GLY A 30 -0.73 -10.86 -1.94
C GLY A 30 0.62 -11.28 -2.51
N ALA A 31 0.87 -11.00 -3.79
CA ALA A 31 2.17 -11.27 -4.42
C ALA A 31 3.35 -10.51 -3.76
N VAL A 32 3.10 -9.36 -3.14
CA VAL A 32 4.14 -8.62 -2.40
C VAL A 32 4.51 -9.37 -1.13
N LEU A 33 3.52 -9.88 -0.38
CA LEU A 33 3.76 -10.67 0.84
C LEU A 33 4.54 -11.95 0.51
N GLU A 34 4.12 -12.66 -0.54
CA GLU A 34 4.81 -13.87 -1.01
C GLU A 34 6.26 -13.57 -1.43
N LEU A 35 6.49 -12.45 -2.11
CA LEU A 35 7.82 -12.04 -2.52
C LEU A 35 8.72 -11.70 -1.32
N VAL A 36 8.19 -10.98 -0.33
CA VAL A 36 8.91 -10.67 0.92
C VAL A 36 9.20 -11.96 1.69
N ALA A 37 8.20 -12.84 1.83
CA ALA A 37 8.36 -14.13 2.50
C ALA A 37 9.46 -14.96 1.85
N ALA A 38 9.43 -15.11 0.52
CA ALA A 38 10.47 -15.82 -0.23
C ALA A 38 11.86 -15.20 -0.03
N GLY A 39 11.94 -13.86 0.02
CA GLY A 39 13.21 -13.14 0.24
C GLY A 39 13.85 -13.40 1.61
N ILE A 40 13.05 -13.72 2.62
CA ILE A 40 13.53 -14.03 3.98
C ILE A 40 13.47 -15.55 4.29
N GLY A 41 13.18 -16.38 3.29
CA GLY A 41 13.13 -17.83 3.44
C GLY A 41 11.92 -18.34 4.24
N LEU A 42 10.81 -17.58 4.25
CA LEU A 42 9.57 -17.93 4.91
C LEU A 42 8.56 -18.47 3.89
N HIS A 43 7.79 -19.49 4.29
CA HIS A 43 6.61 -19.94 3.55
C HIS A 43 5.34 -19.45 4.25
N LEU A 44 4.42 -18.85 3.51
CA LEU A 44 3.13 -18.45 4.04
C LEU A 44 2.11 -19.55 3.83
N ASP A 45 1.37 -19.88 4.90
CA ASP A 45 0.33 -20.91 4.89
C ASP A 45 -1.01 -20.31 4.42
N GLU A 46 -1.25 -19.02 4.72
CA GLU A 46 -2.52 -18.34 4.50
C GLU A 46 -2.30 -16.82 4.35
N LEU A 47 -3.18 -16.18 3.57
CA LEU A 47 -3.32 -14.72 3.53
C LEU A 47 -4.71 -14.33 4.05
N ILE A 48 -4.75 -13.41 5.01
CA ILE A 48 -5.98 -12.90 5.62
C ILE A 48 -6.14 -11.42 5.27
N GLU A 49 -7.36 -11.03 4.89
CA GLU A 49 -7.73 -9.63 4.66
C GLU A 49 -8.46 -9.06 5.87
N ARG A 50 -8.09 -7.85 6.28
CA ARG A 50 -8.79 -7.04 7.28
C ARG A 50 -8.98 -5.65 6.74
N HIS A 51 -10.12 -5.04 7.02
CA HIS A 51 -10.33 -3.63 6.68
C HIS A 51 -11.27 -2.95 7.65
N GLU A 52 -11.16 -1.65 7.71
CA GLU A 52 -12.06 -0.74 8.40
C GLU A 52 -12.22 0.53 7.57
N VAL A 53 -13.34 1.22 7.75
CA VAL A 53 -13.64 2.50 7.10
C VAL A 53 -14.05 3.51 8.15
N ILE A 54 -13.82 4.79 7.84
CA ILE A 54 -14.38 5.91 8.58
C ILE A 54 -15.33 6.70 7.68
N TYR A 55 -16.25 7.39 8.30
CA TYR A 55 -17.27 8.19 7.64
C TYR A 55 -17.05 9.68 7.91
N ALA A 56 -17.35 10.51 6.93
CA ALA A 56 -17.25 11.94 7.02
C ALA A 56 -18.18 12.46 8.15
N PRO A 57 -17.67 13.12 9.18
CA PRO A 57 -18.50 13.68 10.24
C PRO A 57 -19.27 14.94 9.83
N THR A 58 -18.90 15.54 8.71
CA THR A 58 -19.50 16.69 8.03
C THR A 58 -19.19 16.61 6.56
N ASP A 59 -19.84 17.39 5.74
CA ASP A 59 -19.45 17.55 4.34
C ASP A 59 -17.96 17.94 4.19
N ILE A 60 -17.25 17.29 3.28
CA ILE A 60 -15.83 17.51 3.00
C ILE A 60 -15.69 17.97 1.56
N GLU A 61 -15.25 19.21 1.36
CA GLU A 61 -14.93 19.73 0.04
C GLU A 61 -13.55 19.24 -0.43
N ILE A 62 -13.51 18.68 -1.62
CA ILE A 62 -12.29 18.20 -2.28
C ILE A 62 -12.24 18.74 -3.72
N ALA A 63 -11.10 18.64 -4.37
CA ALA A 63 -10.90 19.14 -5.73
C ALA A 63 -11.88 18.55 -6.77
N SER A 64 -12.41 17.35 -6.54
CA SER A 64 -13.34 16.66 -7.45
C SER A 64 -14.81 16.78 -7.05
N GLY A 65 -15.15 17.51 -5.98
CA GLY A 65 -16.52 17.71 -5.50
C GLY A 65 -16.64 17.62 -3.98
N THR A 66 -17.83 17.31 -3.50
CA THR A 66 -18.13 17.19 -2.07
C THR A 66 -18.30 15.72 -1.68
N VAL A 67 -17.66 15.30 -0.60
CA VAL A 67 -17.94 14.03 0.10
C VAL A 67 -18.94 14.35 1.20
N ALA A 68 -20.16 13.83 1.06
CA ALA A 68 -21.26 14.15 1.96
C ALA A 68 -21.05 13.53 3.36
N GLU A 69 -21.57 14.22 4.37
CA GLU A 69 -21.67 13.70 5.74
C GLU A 69 -22.25 12.28 5.75
N GLY A 70 -21.69 11.40 6.59
CA GLY A 70 -22.10 10.01 6.74
C GLY A 70 -21.69 9.07 5.60
N THR A 71 -20.88 9.53 4.65
CA THR A 71 -20.31 8.69 3.61
C THR A 71 -18.83 8.39 3.88
N ILE A 72 -18.29 7.34 3.24
CA ILE A 72 -16.90 6.90 3.45
C ILE A 72 -15.93 8.04 3.12
N SER A 73 -15.07 8.39 4.08
CA SER A 73 -14.03 9.42 3.98
C SER A 73 -12.62 8.88 4.23
N GLY A 74 -12.50 7.63 4.60
CA GLY A 74 -11.21 6.96 4.78
C GLY A 74 -11.36 5.46 4.89
N MET A 75 -10.26 4.77 4.61
CA MET A 75 -10.15 3.33 4.77
C MET A 75 -8.76 2.95 5.25
N ARG A 76 -8.71 1.86 5.99
CA ARG A 76 -7.51 1.14 6.35
C ARG A 76 -7.73 -0.32 6.03
N PHE A 77 -6.77 -0.95 5.38
CA PHE A 77 -6.81 -2.39 5.19
C PHE A 77 -5.44 -3.01 5.45
N GLU A 78 -5.47 -4.26 5.82
CA GLU A 78 -4.30 -5.09 6.05
C GLU A 78 -4.43 -6.38 5.24
N ILE A 79 -3.32 -6.81 4.64
CA ILE A 79 -3.14 -8.17 4.17
C ILE A 79 -2.11 -8.81 5.10
N VAL A 80 -2.50 -9.88 5.74
CA VAL A 80 -1.70 -10.55 6.79
C VAL A 80 -1.26 -11.91 6.29
N GLY A 81 0.04 -12.12 6.20
CA GLY A 81 0.66 -13.40 5.89
C GLY A 81 0.87 -14.22 7.16
N ILE A 82 0.26 -15.40 7.20
CA ILE A 82 0.35 -16.36 8.30
C ILE A 82 1.41 -17.41 7.96
N ALA A 83 2.28 -17.72 8.91
CA ALA A 83 3.17 -18.87 8.85
C ALA A 83 3.30 -19.50 10.25
N ASP A 84 3.22 -20.82 10.34
CA ASP A 84 3.22 -21.57 11.59
C ASP A 84 2.13 -21.07 12.57
N GLY A 85 0.96 -20.72 12.06
CA GLY A 85 -0.18 -20.21 12.83
C GLY A 85 0.02 -18.83 13.46
N LYS A 86 1.00 -18.05 13.00
CA LYS A 86 1.32 -16.71 13.50
C LYS A 86 1.33 -15.69 12.38
N GLU A 87 0.93 -14.48 12.70
CA GLU A 87 1.12 -13.32 11.82
C GLU A 87 2.62 -13.02 11.70
N ARG A 88 3.13 -13.08 10.48
CA ARG A 88 4.57 -12.90 10.21
C ARG A 88 4.86 -11.68 9.36
N ILE A 89 4.00 -11.40 8.41
CA ILE A 89 4.13 -10.27 7.49
C ILE A 89 2.78 -9.58 7.42
N VAL A 90 2.75 -8.27 7.61
CA VAL A 90 1.56 -7.44 7.46
C VAL A 90 1.86 -6.32 6.48
N VAL A 91 1.06 -6.20 5.44
CA VAL A 91 1.02 -5.02 4.59
C VAL A 91 -0.21 -4.22 4.97
N GLU A 92 0.00 -3.02 5.48
CA GLU A 92 -1.04 -2.08 5.87
C GLU A 92 -1.10 -0.92 4.88
N HIS A 93 -2.29 -0.53 4.50
CA HIS A 93 -2.56 0.66 3.70
C HIS A 93 -3.59 1.54 4.39
N VAL A 94 -3.29 2.83 4.49
CA VAL A 94 -4.18 3.83 5.08
C VAL A 94 -4.38 4.96 4.08
N THR A 95 -5.63 5.27 3.79
CA THR A 95 -6.00 6.43 2.98
C THR A 95 -7.20 7.12 3.61
N ARG A 96 -7.12 8.42 3.83
CA ARG A 96 -8.21 9.23 4.39
C ARG A 96 -8.15 10.66 3.85
N LEU A 97 -9.26 11.35 3.92
CA LEU A 97 -9.37 12.74 3.43
C LEU A 97 -8.84 13.74 4.46
N ARG A 98 -8.98 13.43 5.76
CA ARG A 98 -8.51 14.29 6.85
C ARG A 98 -7.92 13.43 7.97
N ASP A 99 -6.77 13.82 8.48
CA ASP A 99 -6.06 13.09 9.53
C ASP A 99 -6.83 13.11 10.87
N GLU A 100 -7.48 14.22 11.16
CA GLU A 100 -8.27 14.39 12.38
C GLU A 100 -9.49 13.48 12.50
N ASP A 101 -9.98 12.91 11.39
CA ASP A 101 -11.13 12.01 11.38
C ASP A 101 -10.77 10.57 11.81
N ALA A 102 -9.48 10.25 11.90
CA ALA A 102 -8.97 8.95 12.37
C ALA A 102 -7.66 9.13 13.14
N PRO A 103 -7.68 9.75 14.32
CA PRO A 103 -6.47 10.04 15.08
C PRO A 103 -5.74 8.79 15.59
N GLU A 104 -6.43 7.65 15.71
CA GLU A 104 -5.86 6.35 16.11
C GLU A 104 -5.15 5.61 14.97
N TRP A 105 -5.41 6.00 13.71
CA TRP A 105 -4.69 5.40 12.59
C TRP A 105 -3.29 6.00 12.44
N PRO A 106 -2.35 5.32 11.77
CA PRO A 106 -1.04 5.89 11.47
C PRO A 106 -1.17 7.27 10.82
N GLN A 107 -0.50 8.26 11.38
CA GLN A 107 -0.61 9.66 10.95
C GLN A 107 0.45 10.01 9.92
N GLY A 108 0.15 11.04 9.12
CA GLY A 108 1.04 11.55 8.08
C GLY A 108 0.99 10.75 6.78
N ALA A 109 1.75 11.22 5.79
CA ALA A 109 1.94 10.55 4.50
C ALA A 109 3.35 9.95 4.44
N GLY A 110 3.49 8.76 3.86
CA GLY A 110 4.79 8.10 3.71
C GLY A 110 4.73 6.60 3.87
N TYR A 111 5.90 6.03 4.09
CA TYR A 111 6.07 4.59 4.27
C TYR A 111 6.71 4.29 5.62
N ARG A 112 6.25 3.23 6.27
CA ARG A 112 6.81 2.75 7.52
C ARG A 112 7.10 1.26 7.41
N ILE A 113 8.29 0.85 7.84
CA ILE A 113 8.68 -0.56 7.93
C ILE A 113 9.05 -0.83 9.38
N LEU A 114 8.39 -1.81 9.98
CA LEU A 114 8.66 -2.30 11.33
C LEU A 114 9.10 -3.75 11.23
N ILE A 115 10.26 -4.06 11.78
CA ILE A 115 10.80 -5.43 11.82
C ILE A 115 11.01 -5.78 13.28
N GLY A 116 10.22 -6.76 13.77
CA GLY A 116 10.41 -7.31 15.10
C GLY A 116 11.49 -8.39 15.08
N GLY A 117 12.47 -8.28 15.97
CA GLY A 117 13.56 -9.25 16.06
C GLY A 117 14.66 -8.78 17.01
N GLU A 118 15.87 -9.30 16.83
CA GLU A 118 17.06 -8.87 17.54
C GLU A 118 18.14 -8.50 16.51
N PRO A 119 18.34 -7.21 16.22
CA PRO A 119 17.63 -6.05 16.78
C PRO A 119 16.24 -5.82 16.20
N ASN A 120 15.40 -5.05 16.89
CA ASN A 120 14.21 -4.45 16.31
C ASN A 120 14.60 -3.28 15.39
N LEU A 121 13.94 -3.17 14.24
CA LEU A 121 14.19 -2.08 13.29
C LEU A 121 12.90 -1.30 13.01
N LYS A 122 13.01 0.01 12.92
CA LYS A 122 11.97 0.92 12.46
C LYS A 122 12.57 1.84 11.41
N LEU A 123 11.95 1.88 10.22
CA LEU A 123 12.29 2.80 9.16
C LEU A 123 11.04 3.63 8.83
N GLU A 124 11.23 4.91 8.61
CA GLU A 124 10.20 5.83 8.13
C GLU A 124 10.77 6.56 6.91
N LEU A 125 10.02 6.57 5.83
CA LEU A 125 10.38 7.21 4.58
C LEU A 125 9.28 8.18 4.18
N GLU A 126 9.63 9.45 4.10
CA GLU A 126 8.80 10.48 3.51
C GLU A 126 9.31 10.77 2.09
N LEU A 127 8.39 10.87 1.13
CA LEU A 127 8.68 11.30 -0.23
C LEU A 127 8.12 12.69 -0.42
N SER A 128 8.94 13.58 -0.96
CA SER A 128 8.56 14.95 -1.30
C SER A 128 9.04 15.31 -2.70
N SER A 129 8.44 16.33 -3.30
CA SER A 129 8.83 16.86 -4.59
C SER A 129 8.70 18.38 -4.60
N ASP A 130 9.65 19.06 -5.20
CA ASP A 130 9.57 20.53 -5.45
C ASP A 130 8.48 20.91 -6.48
N HIS A 131 7.94 19.94 -7.20
CA HIS A 131 6.97 20.11 -8.28
C HIS A 131 5.58 19.56 -7.97
N GLY A 132 5.35 19.06 -6.78
CA GLY A 132 4.07 18.46 -6.40
C GLY A 132 4.07 17.90 -4.99
N ASP A 133 2.96 17.28 -4.65
CA ASP A 133 2.73 16.66 -3.35
C ASP A 133 3.41 15.28 -3.21
N HIS A 134 3.15 14.62 -2.09
CA HIS A 134 3.59 13.24 -1.82
C HIS A 134 3.19 12.26 -2.93
N ASN A 135 1.98 12.40 -3.49
CA ASN A 135 1.52 11.51 -4.57
C ASN A 135 2.36 11.68 -5.83
N HIS A 136 2.72 12.92 -6.20
CA HIS A 136 3.63 13.18 -7.32
C HIS A 136 5.00 12.53 -7.09
N ALA A 137 5.58 12.70 -5.91
CA ALA A 137 6.85 12.08 -5.54
C ALA A 137 6.78 10.54 -5.58
N GLY A 138 5.69 9.94 -5.09
CA GLY A 138 5.43 8.50 -5.14
C GLY A 138 5.34 7.96 -6.58
N CYS A 139 4.67 8.68 -7.47
CA CYS A 139 4.59 8.33 -8.90
C CYS A 139 5.99 8.37 -9.56
N LEU A 140 6.80 9.38 -9.26
CA LEU A 140 8.17 9.46 -9.75
C LEU A 140 9.03 8.31 -9.24
N ALA A 141 8.97 8.01 -7.95
CA ALA A 141 9.73 6.90 -7.35
C ALA A 141 9.35 5.56 -8.01
N THR A 142 8.06 5.33 -8.23
CA THR A 142 7.55 4.12 -8.90
C THR A 142 8.07 4.02 -10.34
N ALA A 143 7.97 5.09 -11.12
CA ALA A 143 8.45 5.13 -12.50
C ALA A 143 9.97 4.89 -12.58
N GLN A 144 10.75 5.54 -11.72
CA GLN A 144 12.20 5.38 -11.67
C GLN A 144 12.62 3.95 -11.28
N HIS A 145 11.88 3.30 -10.42
CA HIS A 145 12.14 1.90 -10.08
C HIS A 145 12.06 1.00 -11.33
N VAL A 146 11.02 1.16 -12.14
CA VAL A 146 10.86 0.41 -13.40
C VAL A 146 11.96 0.75 -14.40
N ILE A 147 12.25 2.04 -14.62
CA ILE A 147 13.26 2.49 -15.57
C ILE A 147 14.65 1.96 -15.19
N ASN A 148 15.03 2.02 -13.93
CA ASN A 148 16.32 1.57 -13.45
C ASN A 148 16.49 0.02 -13.53
N ALA A 149 15.39 -0.74 -13.54
CA ALA A 149 15.41 -2.18 -13.72
C ALA A 149 15.72 -2.62 -15.16
N ILE A 150 15.42 -1.79 -16.17
CA ILE A 150 15.49 -2.15 -17.59
C ILE A 150 16.83 -2.78 -17.98
N PRO A 151 18.01 -2.23 -17.65
CA PRO A 151 19.28 -2.83 -18.06
C PRO A 151 19.49 -4.25 -17.50
N ASN A 152 19.07 -4.48 -16.25
CA ASN A 152 19.20 -5.78 -15.61
C ASN A 152 18.22 -6.80 -16.20
N VAL A 153 17.00 -6.36 -16.54
CA VAL A 153 16.02 -7.21 -17.21
C VAL A 153 16.48 -7.60 -18.61
N VAL A 154 17.05 -6.65 -19.38
CA VAL A 154 17.58 -6.91 -20.73
C VAL A 154 18.76 -7.88 -20.70
N ALA A 155 19.61 -7.81 -19.67
CA ALA A 155 20.77 -8.67 -19.53
C ALA A 155 20.45 -10.05 -18.91
N ALA A 156 19.24 -10.24 -18.39
CA ALA A 156 18.85 -11.49 -17.73
C ALA A 156 18.52 -12.59 -18.76
N GLU A 157 18.72 -13.84 -18.34
CA GLU A 157 18.23 -14.99 -19.10
C GLU A 157 16.70 -14.92 -19.30
N PRO A 158 16.16 -15.43 -20.42
CA PRO A 158 14.73 -15.44 -20.70
C PRO A 158 13.92 -16.08 -19.57
N GLY A 159 12.74 -15.53 -19.30
CA GLY A 159 11.79 -16.02 -18.30
C GLY A 159 11.21 -14.91 -17.42
N VAL A 160 10.28 -15.28 -16.53
CA VAL A 160 9.72 -14.37 -15.54
C VAL A 160 10.78 -14.10 -14.47
N LYS A 161 11.05 -12.83 -14.21
CA LYS A 161 12.02 -12.37 -13.22
C LYS A 161 11.33 -11.57 -12.13
N THR A 162 11.84 -11.71 -10.92
CA THR A 162 11.47 -10.90 -9.77
C THR A 162 12.67 -10.14 -9.25
N ILE A 163 12.49 -9.24 -8.30
CA ILE A 163 13.61 -8.55 -7.62
C ILE A 163 14.58 -9.54 -6.92
N LEU A 164 14.13 -10.76 -6.61
CA LEU A 164 14.97 -11.79 -6.00
C LEU A 164 15.90 -12.48 -7.00
N ASN A 165 15.62 -12.36 -8.30
CA ASN A 165 16.38 -13.00 -9.37
C ASN A 165 17.24 -12.01 -10.16
N LEU A 166 17.02 -10.72 -9.97
CA LEU A 166 17.79 -9.67 -10.65
C LEU A 166 18.89 -9.14 -9.71
N PRO A 167 20.03 -8.73 -10.27
CA PRO A 167 21.03 -8.00 -9.50
C PRO A 167 20.43 -6.71 -8.90
N THR A 168 20.90 -6.32 -7.72
CA THR A 168 20.56 -5.03 -7.13
C THR A 168 20.97 -3.91 -8.09
N TYR A 169 20.11 -2.92 -8.23
CA TYR A 169 20.40 -1.74 -9.03
C TYR A 169 20.17 -0.48 -8.21
N SER A 170 20.96 0.56 -8.50
CA SER A 170 20.84 1.87 -7.87
C SER A 170 20.25 2.88 -8.85
N ALA A 171 19.71 3.97 -8.31
CA ALA A 171 19.30 5.12 -9.11
C ALA A 171 20.50 5.62 -9.94
N ARG A 172 20.21 6.01 -11.17
CA ARG A 172 21.17 6.68 -12.05
C ARG A 172 20.84 8.17 -12.08
N ALA A 173 21.86 8.98 -11.89
CA ALA A 173 21.78 10.41 -12.05
C ALA A 173 21.67 10.78 -13.55
#